data_45bdde12be0731b84c05096268c574c5
#
_entry.id   45bdde12be0731b84c05096268c574c5
#
_cell.length_a   1.000
_cell.length_b   1.000
_cell.length_c   1.000
_cell.angle_alpha   90.00
_cell.angle_beta   90.00
_cell.angle_gamma   90.00
#
_symmetry.space_group_name_H-M   'P 1'
#
loop_
_entity.id
_entity.type
_entity.pdbx_description
1 polymer ?
#
loop_
_entity_poly.entity_id
_entity_poly.type
_entity_poly.pdbx_seq_one_letter_code
_entity_poly.pdbx_strand_id
1 'polypeptide(L)'
;LRILKLFGHEDVKKVISTSGAEQEYFLVEKSLYDQRPDLVLCSRTLFGAKSPKGQEMDDHYYGAISPRVSYFMRDLDTELWQLGVFAKTEHKEVAPGQYELAPVFADSNTATDHNQLVMEIMKKTALRHGMVCLLHEKPFAGLNGSGKHNNWSLSTDTGMNLLAPGKSPKDNLQFLLFLAAI
;
A
#
# COMPACT_ATOMS: atom_id res chain seq x y z
N LEU A 1 -20.06 -19.81 4.62
CA LEU A 1 -20.85 -20.73 3.76
C LEU A 1 -22.23 -21.01 4.33
N ARG A 2 -22.33 -21.40 5.63
CA ARG A 2 -23.65 -21.72 6.26
C ARG A 2 -24.65 -20.58 6.16
N ILE A 3 -24.21 -19.35 6.37
CA ILE A 3 -25.05 -18.14 6.27
C ILE A 3 -25.49 -17.90 4.83
N LEU A 4 -24.59 -18.07 3.85
CA LEU A 4 -24.90 -17.86 2.43
C LEU A 4 -26.02 -18.78 1.93
N LYS A 5 -26.08 -20.02 2.42
CA LYS A 5 -27.18 -20.94 2.10
C LYS A 5 -28.54 -20.42 2.58
N LEU A 6 -28.60 -19.71 3.71
CA LEU A 6 -29.83 -19.07 4.19
C LEU A 6 -30.31 -17.93 3.28
N PHE A 7 -29.40 -17.35 2.49
CA PHE A 7 -29.70 -16.35 1.44
C PHE A 7 -29.92 -16.97 0.05
N GLY A 8 -29.95 -18.31 -0.05
CA GLY A 8 -30.24 -19.01 -1.31
C GLY A 8 -29.01 -19.24 -2.20
N HIS A 9 -27.79 -18.98 -1.73
CA HIS A 9 -26.56 -19.21 -2.48
C HIS A 9 -26.06 -20.66 -2.30
N GLU A 10 -26.76 -21.62 -2.88
CA GLU A 10 -26.45 -23.05 -2.80
C GLU A 10 -25.25 -23.46 -3.67
N ASP A 11 -24.95 -22.68 -4.71
CA ASP A 11 -23.87 -22.89 -5.66
C ASP A 11 -22.48 -22.52 -5.09
N VAL A 12 -22.42 -21.67 -4.05
CA VAL A 12 -21.18 -21.23 -3.42
C VAL A 12 -20.53 -22.35 -2.62
N LYS A 13 -19.32 -22.73 -2.98
CA LYS A 13 -18.53 -23.79 -2.33
C LYS A 13 -17.43 -23.25 -1.42
N LYS A 14 -16.93 -22.03 -1.70
CA LYS A 14 -15.80 -21.42 -0.98
C LYS A 14 -16.02 -19.92 -0.78
N VAL A 15 -15.57 -19.43 0.38
CA VAL A 15 -15.39 -18.01 0.65
C VAL A 15 -13.91 -17.77 0.93
N ILE A 16 -13.34 -16.78 0.30
CA ILE A 16 -11.93 -16.37 0.43
C ILE A 16 -11.85 -14.93 0.92
N SER A 17 -10.84 -14.62 1.72
CA SER A 17 -10.46 -13.25 1.99
C SER A 17 -9.62 -12.71 0.84
N THR A 18 -9.88 -11.47 0.44
CA THR A 18 -9.08 -10.74 -0.55
C THR A 18 -8.47 -9.53 0.11
N SER A 19 -7.28 -9.12 -0.35
CA SER A 19 -6.58 -7.96 0.19
C SER A 19 -5.80 -7.23 -0.91
N GLY A 20 -5.69 -5.91 -0.76
CA GLY A 20 -4.79 -5.04 -1.51
C GLY A 20 -4.03 -4.19 -0.51
N ALA A 21 -2.75 -4.49 -0.31
CA ALA A 21 -1.88 -3.77 0.60
C ALA A 21 -1.29 -2.54 -0.09
N GLU A 22 -1.72 -1.36 0.28
CA GLU A 22 -1.17 -0.09 -0.17
C GLU A 22 0.12 0.19 0.59
N GLN A 23 1.26 0.11 -0.09
CA GLN A 23 2.56 0.29 0.53
C GLN A 23 3.01 1.74 0.42
N GLU A 24 3.02 2.44 1.55
CA GLU A 24 3.67 3.73 1.68
C GLU A 24 5.18 3.57 1.87
N TYR A 25 5.95 4.53 1.36
CA TYR A 25 7.40 4.54 1.45
C TYR A 25 7.97 5.95 1.32
N PHE A 26 9.21 6.14 1.81
CA PHE A 26 9.95 7.38 1.61
C PHE A 26 11.13 7.12 0.68
N LEU A 27 11.44 8.09 -0.17
CA LEU A 27 12.66 8.12 -0.96
C LEU A 27 13.57 9.23 -0.44
N VAL A 28 14.81 8.87 -0.14
CA VAL A 28 15.85 9.80 0.31
C VAL A 28 17.08 9.66 -0.58
N GLU A 29 17.83 10.76 -0.73
CA GLU A 29 19.10 10.76 -1.45
C GLU A 29 20.09 9.80 -0.80
N LYS A 30 20.65 8.87 -1.58
CA LYS A 30 21.63 7.91 -1.07
C LYS A 30 22.85 8.58 -0.45
N SER A 31 23.36 9.63 -1.08
CA SER A 31 24.53 10.39 -0.58
C SER A 31 24.29 11.06 0.77
N LEU A 32 23.05 11.44 1.06
CA LEU A 32 22.67 11.99 2.37
C LEU A 32 22.40 10.87 3.37
N TYR A 33 21.76 9.79 2.94
CA TYR A 33 21.53 8.61 3.77
C TYR A 33 22.84 8.03 4.31
N ASP A 34 23.85 7.87 3.48
CA ASP A 34 25.16 7.32 3.85
C ASP A 34 25.89 8.15 4.92
N GLN A 35 25.54 9.42 5.06
CA GLN A 35 26.10 10.34 6.08
C GLN A 35 25.32 10.34 7.41
N ARG A 36 24.22 9.58 7.49
CA ARG A 36 23.32 9.54 8.63
C ARG A 36 23.35 8.17 9.32
N PRO A 37 24.17 8.01 10.38
CA PRO A 37 24.26 6.73 11.10
C PRO A 37 22.91 6.24 11.64
N ASP A 38 22.03 7.14 12.06
CA ASP A 38 20.69 6.79 12.52
C ASP A 38 19.83 6.18 11.41
N LEU A 39 19.85 6.73 10.21
CA LEU A 39 19.15 6.13 9.05
C LEU A 39 19.76 4.79 8.67
N VAL A 40 21.09 4.69 8.61
CA VAL A 40 21.79 3.46 8.22
C VAL A 40 21.56 2.32 9.23
N LEU A 41 21.63 2.61 10.53
CA LEU A 41 21.54 1.60 11.58
C LEU A 41 20.12 1.31 12.04
N CYS A 42 19.22 2.31 12.00
CA CYS A 42 17.87 2.21 12.57
C CYS A 42 16.76 2.37 11.52
N SER A 43 17.11 2.68 10.27
CA SER A 43 16.14 3.01 9.19
C SER A 43 15.19 4.18 9.53
N ARG A 44 15.52 4.97 10.54
CA ARG A 44 14.78 6.14 11.00
C ARG A 44 15.72 7.21 11.57
N THR A 45 15.26 8.46 11.56
CA THR A 45 15.99 9.54 12.22
C THR A 45 15.84 9.49 13.73
N LEU A 46 16.93 9.68 14.45
CA LEU A 46 16.96 9.80 15.92
C LEU A 46 17.29 11.23 16.38
N PHE A 47 17.92 12.02 15.52
CA PHE A 47 18.35 13.40 15.79
C PHE A 47 18.29 14.22 14.49
N GLY A 48 18.58 15.51 14.61
CA GLY A 48 18.61 16.46 13.50
C GLY A 48 17.39 17.38 13.48
N ALA A 49 17.45 18.40 12.63
CA ALA A 49 16.37 19.36 12.46
C ALA A 49 15.16 18.71 11.75
N LYS A 50 13.97 19.21 12.05
CA LYS A 50 12.77 18.88 11.29
C LYS A 50 12.88 19.44 9.86
N SER A 51 12.12 18.84 8.95
CA SER A 51 11.93 19.41 7.60
C SER A 51 11.44 20.86 7.71
N PRO A 52 11.97 21.80 6.92
CA PRO A 52 11.49 23.19 6.89
C PRO A 52 10.03 23.29 6.46
N LYS A 53 9.53 22.34 5.68
CA LYS A 53 8.13 22.17 5.33
C LYS A 53 7.64 20.82 5.81
N GLY A 54 6.53 20.80 6.52
CA GLY A 54 5.88 19.58 7.05
C GLY A 54 4.73 19.14 6.16
N GLN A 55 3.58 18.90 6.77
CA GLN A 55 2.37 18.36 6.11
C GLN A 55 1.26 19.43 6.01
N GLU A 56 1.62 20.70 6.07
CA GLU A 56 0.67 21.79 6.08
C GLU A 56 -0.19 21.76 4.81
N MET A 57 -1.51 21.80 5.01
CA MET A 57 -2.54 21.81 3.97
C MET A 57 -2.48 20.62 2.99
N ASP A 58 -1.78 19.57 3.34
CA ASP A 58 -1.58 18.36 2.51
C ASP A 58 -1.02 18.64 1.11
N ASP A 59 -0.30 19.75 0.95
CA ASP A 59 0.11 20.25 -0.36
C ASP A 59 1.15 19.36 -1.07
N HIS A 60 1.92 18.55 -0.33
CA HIS A 60 2.78 17.54 -0.94
C HIS A 60 1.97 16.48 -1.71
N TYR A 61 0.81 16.09 -1.19
CA TYR A 61 -0.07 15.13 -1.84
C TYR A 61 -0.50 15.57 -3.24
N TYR A 62 -0.79 16.86 -3.41
CA TYR A 62 -1.21 17.47 -4.68
C TYR A 62 -0.03 17.96 -5.53
N GLY A 63 1.20 17.83 -5.05
CA GLY A 63 2.39 18.30 -5.73
C GLY A 63 2.80 17.41 -6.91
N ALA A 64 3.60 17.97 -7.83
CA ALA A 64 4.14 17.22 -8.95
C ALA A 64 5.18 16.17 -8.49
N ILE A 65 5.21 15.04 -9.16
CA ILE A 65 6.27 14.03 -9.01
C ILE A 65 7.48 14.50 -9.83
N SER A 66 8.67 14.48 -9.23
CA SER A 66 9.88 14.85 -9.95
C SER A 66 10.22 13.81 -11.04
N PRO A 67 10.88 14.21 -12.14
CA PRO A 67 11.23 13.28 -13.21
C PRO A 67 12.03 12.06 -12.71
N ARG A 68 12.95 12.25 -11.77
CA ARG A 68 13.75 11.18 -11.19
C ARG A 68 12.90 10.13 -10.45
N VAL A 69 11.93 10.58 -9.68
CA VAL A 69 11.00 9.68 -8.99
C VAL A 69 10.07 9.01 -9.99
N SER A 70 9.60 9.71 -11.00
CA SER A 70 8.82 9.12 -12.10
C SER A 70 9.58 8.00 -12.82
N TYR A 71 10.90 8.17 -13.06
CA TYR A 71 11.71 7.10 -13.64
C TYR A 71 11.85 5.90 -12.71
N PHE A 72 12.04 6.15 -11.41
CA PHE A 72 12.04 5.09 -10.41
C PHE A 72 10.71 4.31 -10.41
N MET A 73 9.57 4.99 -10.37
CA MET A 73 8.23 4.38 -10.37
C MET A 73 8.02 3.53 -11.63
N ARG A 74 8.36 4.06 -12.81
CA ARG A 74 8.27 3.32 -14.07
C ARG A 74 9.10 2.04 -14.07
N ASP A 75 10.33 2.10 -13.57
CA ASP A 75 11.23 0.95 -13.56
C ASP A 75 10.77 -0.07 -12.50
N LEU A 76 10.27 0.41 -11.35
CA LEU A 76 9.64 -0.42 -10.33
C LEU A 76 8.43 -1.17 -10.89
N ASP A 77 7.50 -0.46 -11.53
CA ASP A 77 6.30 -1.05 -12.12
C ASP A 77 6.64 -2.12 -13.17
N THR A 78 7.63 -1.84 -14.02
CA THR A 78 8.11 -2.79 -15.03
C THR A 78 8.60 -4.09 -14.40
N GLU A 79 9.40 -4.02 -13.33
CA GLU A 79 9.92 -5.21 -12.63
C GLU A 79 8.82 -5.97 -11.90
N LEU A 80 7.91 -5.25 -11.26
CA LEU A 80 6.77 -5.85 -10.57
C LEU A 80 5.86 -6.60 -11.56
N TRP A 81 5.60 -6.05 -12.74
CA TRP A 81 4.83 -6.72 -13.78
C TRP A 81 5.49 -8.03 -14.25
N GLN A 82 6.81 -8.04 -14.38
CA GLN A 82 7.55 -9.27 -14.74
C GLN A 82 7.40 -10.36 -13.67
N LEU A 83 7.14 -9.97 -12.42
CA LEU A 83 6.91 -10.87 -11.29
C LEU A 83 5.42 -11.20 -11.07
N GLY A 84 4.52 -10.67 -11.91
CA GLY A 84 3.09 -10.89 -11.80
C GLY A 84 2.41 -10.01 -10.75
N VAL A 85 3.08 -8.98 -10.25
CA VAL A 85 2.52 -8.00 -9.31
C VAL A 85 2.11 -6.74 -10.08
N PHE A 86 0.84 -6.39 -10.05
CA PHE A 86 0.29 -5.26 -10.80
C PHE A 86 0.00 -4.10 -9.85
N ALA A 87 0.74 -2.99 -9.98
CA ALA A 87 0.38 -1.73 -9.38
C ALA A 87 -0.82 -1.13 -10.12
N LYS A 88 -1.76 -0.59 -9.36
CA LYS A 88 -2.92 0.13 -9.89
C LYS A 88 -2.66 1.62 -9.93
N THR A 89 -2.02 2.13 -8.89
CA THR A 89 -1.64 3.53 -8.77
C THR A 89 -0.31 3.67 -8.04
N GLU A 90 0.45 4.68 -8.44
CA GLU A 90 1.60 5.21 -7.71
C GLU A 90 1.47 6.73 -7.64
N HIS A 91 1.58 7.31 -6.45
CA HIS A 91 1.37 8.73 -6.23
C HIS A 91 2.19 9.27 -5.06
N LYS A 92 2.15 10.59 -4.89
CA LYS A 92 2.72 11.25 -3.71
C LYS A 92 1.78 11.10 -2.52
N GLU A 93 2.38 11.02 -1.35
CA GLU A 93 1.71 11.08 -0.06
C GLU A 93 1.90 12.43 0.63
N VAL A 94 1.29 12.58 1.80
CA VAL A 94 1.17 13.86 2.50
C VAL A 94 2.50 14.35 3.06
N ALA A 95 3.39 13.45 3.48
CA ALA A 95 4.69 13.85 4.02
C ALA A 95 5.72 14.17 2.92
N PRO A 96 6.69 15.04 3.20
CA PRO A 96 7.78 15.32 2.27
C PRO A 96 8.55 14.06 1.87
N GLY A 97 8.69 13.79 0.58
CA GLY A 97 9.40 12.61 0.06
C GLY A 97 8.69 11.29 0.29
N GLN A 98 7.42 11.31 0.68
CA GLN A 98 6.57 10.14 0.84
C GLN A 98 5.78 9.85 -0.43
N TYR A 99 5.64 8.57 -0.72
CA TYR A 99 4.92 8.04 -1.89
C TYR A 99 4.17 6.77 -1.48
N GLU A 100 3.24 6.35 -2.32
CA GLU A 100 2.48 5.11 -2.12
C GLU A 100 2.36 4.33 -3.42
N LEU A 101 2.40 3.01 -3.31
CA LEU A 101 2.04 2.07 -4.36
C LEU A 101 0.81 1.27 -3.91
N ALA A 102 -0.27 1.33 -4.69
CA ALA A 102 -1.48 0.56 -4.48
C ALA A 102 -1.57 -0.56 -5.52
N PRO A 103 -1.50 -1.84 -5.11
CA PRO A 103 -1.60 -2.98 -6.02
C PRO A 103 -3.06 -3.30 -6.37
N VAL A 104 -3.23 -4.06 -7.44
CA VAL A 104 -4.49 -4.78 -7.67
C VAL A 104 -4.64 -5.84 -6.57
N PHE A 105 -5.81 -5.92 -5.97
CA PHE A 105 -6.08 -6.89 -4.92
C PHE A 105 -6.01 -8.34 -5.42
N ALA A 106 -5.64 -9.24 -4.53
CA ALA A 106 -5.62 -10.68 -4.74
C ALA A 106 -6.21 -11.41 -3.52
N ASP A 107 -6.24 -12.74 -3.53
CA ASP A 107 -6.47 -13.48 -2.30
C ASP A 107 -5.40 -13.11 -1.25
N SER A 108 -5.77 -13.15 0.01
CA SER A 108 -4.93 -12.57 1.09
C SER A 108 -3.55 -13.24 1.19
N ASN A 109 -3.42 -14.52 0.85
CA ASN A 109 -2.12 -15.19 0.85
C ASN A 109 -1.22 -14.64 -0.26
N THR A 110 -1.73 -14.63 -1.49
CA THR A 110 -1.01 -14.06 -2.65
C THR A 110 -0.70 -12.58 -2.43
N ALA A 111 -1.66 -11.79 -1.92
CA ALA A 111 -1.44 -10.37 -1.65
C ALA A 111 -0.32 -10.13 -0.62
N THR A 112 -0.21 -11.00 0.38
CA THR A 112 0.87 -10.94 1.37
C THR A 112 2.23 -11.21 0.73
N ASP A 113 2.34 -12.26 -0.08
CA ASP A 113 3.57 -12.59 -0.80
C ASP A 113 3.96 -11.48 -1.79
N HIS A 114 2.99 -10.94 -2.52
CA HIS A 114 3.20 -9.79 -3.41
C HIS A 114 3.74 -8.58 -2.67
N ASN A 115 3.24 -8.27 -1.47
CA ASN A 115 3.75 -7.13 -0.71
C ASN A 115 5.21 -7.33 -0.26
N GLN A 116 5.62 -8.56 0.08
CA GLN A 116 7.04 -8.85 0.37
C GLN A 116 7.92 -8.60 -0.86
N LEU A 117 7.48 -9.04 -2.05
CA LEU A 117 8.18 -8.76 -3.31
C LEU A 117 8.25 -7.25 -3.60
N VAL A 118 7.13 -6.54 -3.43
CA VAL A 118 7.07 -5.08 -3.61
C VAL A 118 8.13 -4.38 -2.76
N MET A 119 8.18 -4.68 -1.46
CA MET A 119 9.16 -4.08 -0.55
C MET A 119 10.62 -4.38 -0.95
N GLU A 120 10.89 -5.58 -1.39
CA GLU A 120 12.24 -6.00 -1.83
C GLU A 120 12.64 -5.27 -3.11
N ILE A 121 11.77 -5.24 -4.12
CA ILE A 121 12.04 -4.61 -5.40
C ILE A 121 12.14 -3.09 -5.26
N MET A 122 11.28 -2.45 -4.46
CA MET A 122 11.38 -1.02 -4.15
C MET A 122 12.78 -0.62 -3.66
N LYS A 123 13.33 -1.36 -2.70
CA LYS A 123 14.67 -1.10 -2.17
C LYS A 123 15.74 -1.20 -3.25
N LYS A 124 15.70 -2.28 -4.04
CA LYS A 124 16.69 -2.52 -5.11
C LYS A 124 16.61 -1.47 -6.20
N THR A 125 15.40 -1.13 -6.64
CA THR A 125 15.18 -0.13 -7.69
C THR A 125 15.60 1.25 -7.22
N ALA A 126 15.27 1.63 -5.96
CA ALA A 126 15.71 2.93 -5.41
C ALA A 126 17.23 3.10 -5.46
N LEU A 127 17.99 2.06 -5.09
CA LEU A 127 19.46 2.09 -5.14
C LEU A 127 19.99 2.33 -6.55
N ARG A 128 19.39 1.72 -7.58
CA ARG A 128 19.78 1.96 -8.99
C ARG A 128 19.55 3.40 -9.43
N HIS A 129 18.59 4.07 -8.83
CA HIS A 129 18.29 5.49 -9.06
C HIS A 129 19.05 6.43 -8.11
N GLY A 130 20.02 5.93 -7.33
CA GLY A 130 20.82 6.71 -6.38
C GLY A 130 20.00 7.22 -5.19
N MET A 131 18.91 6.53 -4.86
CA MET A 131 18.05 6.80 -3.73
C MET A 131 18.02 5.60 -2.78
N VAL A 132 17.50 5.82 -1.57
CA VAL A 132 17.20 4.76 -0.60
C VAL A 132 15.72 4.81 -0.29
N CYS A 133 15.06 3.67 -0.39
CA CYS A 133 13.66 3.49 -0.01
C CYS A 133 13.59 3.13 1.48
N LEU A 134 12.93 3.99 2.28
CA LEU A 134 12.69 3.75 3.69
C LEU A 134 11.31 3.12 3.87
N LEU A 135 11.28 1.97 4.51
CA LEU A 135 10.08 1.21 4.82
C LEU A 135 9.87 1.03 6.35
N HIS A 136 10.66 1.72 7.15
CA HIS A 136 10.41 1.81 8.60
C HIS A 136 9.06 2.48 8.83
N GLU A 137 8.29 2.01 9.80
CA GLU A 137 6.94 2.52 10.08
C GLU A 137 6.90 4.04 10.31
N LYS A 138 7.90 4.58 11.02
CA LYS A 138 8.05 6.01 11.32
C LYS A 138 9.49 6.47 11.11
N PRO A 139 9.92 6.69 9.84
CA PRO A 139 11.29 7.12 9.58
C PRO A 139 11.56 8.54 10.07
N PHE A 140 10.53 9.38 10.15
CA PHE A 140 10.64 10.79 10.59
C PHE A 140 9.59 11.09 11.65
N ALA A 141 10.04 11.47 12.86
CA ALA A 141 9.14 11.79 13.95
C ALA A 141 8.22 12.98 13.63
N GLY A 142 6.95 12.87 13.96
CA GLY A 142 5.96 13.92 13.76
C GLY A 142 5.40 14.04 12.33
N LEU A 143 5.83 13.18 11.41
CA LEU A 143 5.27 13.05 10.06
C LEU A 143 4.52 11.73 9.90
N ASN A 144 3.83 11.55 8.77
CA ASN A 144 3.30 10.25 8.37
C ASN A 144 4.41 9.21 8.28
N GLY A 145 4.07 7.96 8.06
CA GLY A 145 5.01 6.84 8.04
C GLY A 145 4.93 6.01 6.77
N SER A 146 5.70 4.92 6.73
CA SER A 146 5.62 3.92 5.68
C SER A 146 4.64 2.82 6.09
N GLY A 147 3.36 3.17 6.13
CA GLY A 147 2.28 2.27 6.49
C GLY A 147 1.96 1.23 5.41
N LYS A 148 1.07 0.32 5.76
CA LYS A 148 0.44 -0.63 4.85
C LYS A 148 -1.07 -0.57 5.10
N HIS A 149 -1.77 0.25 4.33
CA HIS A 149 -3.22 0.25 4.39
C HIS A 149 -3.77 -0.97 3.67
N ASN A 150 -4.42 -1.87 4.40
CA ASN A 150 -5.00 -3.07 3.84
C ASN A 150 -6.47 -2.86 3.49
N ASN A 151 -6.75 -2.62 2.22
CA ASN A 151 -8.09 -2.79 1.69
C ASN A 151 -8.38 -4.29 1.62
N TRP A 152 -9.48 -4.73 2.18
CA TRP A 152 -9.81 -6.15 2.23
C TRP A 152 -11.30 -6.41 2.07
N SER A 153 -11.63 -7.61 1.64
CA SER A 153 -13.01 -8.06 1.51
C SER A 153 -13.13 -9.58 1.64
N LEU A 154 -14.36 -10.05 1.58
CA LEU A 154 -14.70 -11.47 1.49
C LEU A 154 -15.38 -11.71 0.14
N SER A 155 -14.84 -12.65 -0.62
CA SER A 155 -15.39 -13.03 -1.92
C SER A 155 -15.75 -14.51 -1.98
N THR A 156 -16.81 -14.83 -2.71
CA THR A 156 -17.15 -16.21 -3.01
C THR A 156 -16.37 -16.72 -4.22
N ASP A 157 -16.30 -18.02 -4.39
CA ASP A 157 -15.75 -18.65 -5.59
C ASP A 157 -16.57 -18.37 -6.87
N THR A 158 -17.79 -17.85 -6.72
CA THR A 158 -18.65 -17.37 -7.82
C THR A 158 -18.42 -15.89 -8.15
N GLY A 159 -17.49 -15.22 -7.48
CA GLY A 159 -17.13 -13.82 -7.71
C GLY A 159 -17.98 -12.77 -6.98
N MET A 160 -18.84 -13.18 -6.05
CA MET A 160 -19.64 -12.26 -5.25
C MET A 160 -18.80 -11.66 -4.13
N ASN A 161 -18.76 -10.33 -4.00
CA ASN A 161 -18.18 -9.63 -2.87
C ASN A 161 -19.23 -9.49 -1.76
N LEU A 162 -18.99 -10.11 -0.60
CA LEU A 162 -19.92 -10.14 0.53
C LEU A 162 -20.02 -8.80 1.28
N LEU A 163 -19.04 -7.92 1.10
CA LEU A 163 -19.01 -6.58 1.70
C LEU A 163 -19.37 -5.49 0.68
N ALA A 164 -19.93 -5.86 -0.46
CA ALA A 164 -20.45 -4.88 -1.42
C ALA A 164 -21.81 -4.37 -0.97
N PRO A 165 -21.96 -3.06 -0.69
CA PRO A 165 -23.20 -2.47 -0.18
C PRO A 165 -24.34 -2.48 -1.19
N GLY A 166 -24.03 -2.59 -2.48
CA GLY A 166 -25.01 -2.49 -3.55
C GLY A 166 -25.57 -1.07 -3.73
N LYS A 167 -26.68 -0.94 -4.45
CA LYS A 167 -27.31 0.36 -4.72
C LYS A 167 -28.06 0.93 -3.51
N SER A 168 -28.58 0.07 -2.63
CA SER A 168 -29.30 0.45 -1.42
C SER A 168 -28.74 -0.32 -0.23
N PRO A 169 -27.68 0.19 0.42
CA PRO A 169 -27.02 -0.51 1.52
C PRO A 169 -27.95 -0.89 2.67
N LYS A 170 -28.88 -0.01 3.03
CA LYS A 170 -29.84 -0.20 4.13
C LYS A 170 -30.83 -1.35 3.88
N ASP A 171 -31.07 -1.69 2.62
CA ASP A 171 -32.02 -2.73 2.21
C ASP A 171 -31.30 -4.05 1.86
N ASN A 172 -29.97 -4.06 1.87
CA ASN A 172 -29.14 -5.23 1.60
C ASN A 172 -28.86 -6.00 2.91
N LEU A 173 -29.80 -6.86 3.27
CA LEU A 173 -29.70 -7.62 4.53
C LEU A 173 -28.45 -8.51 4.58
N GLN A 174 -28.05 -9.09 3.46
CA GLN A 174 -26.82 -9.91 3.39
C GLN A 174 -25.59 -9.06 3.71
N PHE A 175 -25.45 -7.90 3.06
CA PHE A 175 -24.36 -6.95 3.33
C PHE A 175 -24.34 -6.52 4.79
N LEU A 176 -25.51 -6.10 5.33
CA LEU A 176 -25.63 -5.65 6.73
C LEU A 176 -25.25 -6.76 7.72
N LEU A 177 -25.64 -8.00 7.45
CA LEU A 177 -25.27 -9.13 8.31
C LEU A 177 -23.77 -9.38 8.33
N PHE A 178 -23.12 -9.39 7.16
CA PHE A 178 -21.67 -9.58 7.09
C PHE A 178 -20.92 -8.39 7.67
N LEU A 179 -21.37 -7.16 7.42
CA LEU A 179 -20.79 -5.95 8.01
C LEU A 179 -20.86 -5.97 9.54
N ALA A 180 -21.97 -6.40 10.10
CA ALA A 180 -22.15 -6.47 11.55
C ALA A 180 -21.37 -7.62 12.22
N ALA A 181 -20.95 -8.63 11.45
CA ALA A 181 -20.21 -9.79 11.95
C ALA A 181 -18.68 -9.56 11.96
N ILE A 182 -18.18 -8.46 11.38
CA ILE A 182 -16.77 -8.06 11.28
C ILE A 182 -16.47 -7.02 12.37
#